data_bbedf8826e557c8ebcbf82d3cf6633b1
#
_entry.id   bbedf8826e557c8ebcbf82d3cf6633b1
#
_cell.length_a   1.000
_cell.length_b   1.000
_cell.length_c   1.000
_cell.angle_alpha   90.00
_cell.angle_beta   90.00
_cell.angle_gamma   90.00
#
_symmetry.space_group_name_H-M   'P 1'
#
loop_
_entity.id
_entity.type
_entity.pdbx_description
1 polymer ?
#
loop_
_entity_poly.entity_id
_entity_poly.type
_entity_poly.pdbx_seq_one_letter_code
_entity_poly.pdbx_strand_id
1 'polypeptide(L)'
;MPPWGLFLIYAVPISQGQRWTVWDALDTSMLMEMINRTVTESALTRFTASLFIAAGVPDSDADLIARVVVWSNLRGVDSHGVLRVPGYLARLENGINNPTPEFTIPTDLPAAAVLEADRAFGQVALGRASAIAIDKASTAGIGLCLVRRSTHMGAIGYFALEAAAEGMAGIVINVSRPNMAYPGARSAGLATSPIAIAVPGAAHAPLMLDMATATKSMGKIQLARDTGEPLGEGWAVDADGNPTTDPQKAVIPTALGGHKGGGLSLMFECLTSLMVGNPLIAPFIEGAPDGRRHSQNGLVIAIDISKFGDVGDYAREVDRLATAAPSLFGMGDGA
;
A
#
# COMPACT_ATOMS: atom_id res chain seq x y z
N MET A 1 -18.91 -9.82 -15.74
CA MET A 1 -18.81 -8.36 -15.52
C MET A 1 -18.89 -8.13 -14.02
N PRO A 2 -17.85 -7.62 -13.35
CA PRO A 2 -17.93 -7.32 -11.92
C PRO A 2 -18.71 -6.02 -11.71
N PRO A 3 -19.54 -5.93 -10.65
CA PRO A 3 -20.25 -4.70 -10.31
C PRO A 3 -19.28 -3.69 -9.70
N TRP A 4 -19.16 -2.53 -10.33
CA TRP A 4 -18.34 -1.41 -9.89
C TRP A 4 -19.00 -0.72 -8.68
N GLY A 5 -18.26 -0.61 -7.58
CA GLY A 5 -18.72 0.10 -6.39
C GLY A 5 -18.83 1.62 -6.62
N LEU A 6 -19.85 2.21 -6.03
CA LEU A 6 -20.17 3.64 -6.05
C LEU A 6 -19.03 4.48 -5.48
N PHE A 7 -18.53 5.44 -6.25
CA PHE A 7 -17.66 6.51 -5.76
C PHE A 7 -18.50 7.74 -5.42
N LEU A 8 -18.68 8.02 -4.14
CA LEU A 8 -19.23 9.28 -3.66
C LEU A 8 -18.07 10.27 -3.41
N ILE A 9 -17.97 11.31 -4.24
CA ILE A 9 -17.07 12.44 -4.00
C ILE A 9 -17.81 13.42 -3.09
N TYR A 10 -17.40 13.52 -1.83
CA TYR A 10 -17.88 14.57 -0.93
C TYR A 10 -17.09 15.85 -1.17
N ALA A 11 -17.72 16.87 -1.72
CA ALA A 11 -17.25 18.24 -1.59
C ALA A 11 -17.74 18.78 -0.25
N VAL A 12 -16.83 19.05 0.69
CA VAL A 12 -17.17 19.71 1.96
C VAL A 12 -16.85 21.19 1.80
N PRO A 13 -17.83 22.12 1.85
CA PRO A 13 -17.54 23.52 2.01
C PRO A 13 -17.16 23.80 3.49
N ILE A 14 -16.01 24.41 3.67
CA ILE A 14 -15.55 24.90 4.97
C ILE A 14 -16.34 26.18 5.30
N SER A 15 -17.40 26.06 6.07
CA SER A 15 -17.94 27.17 6.87
C SER A 15 -18.80 26.63 8.01
N GLN A 16 -18.67 27.25 9.17
CA GLN A 16 -19.25 26.84 10.43
C GLN A 16 -20.79 26.75 10.39
N GLY A 17 -21.33 25.67 10.88
CA GLY A 17 -22.61 25.69 11.61
C GLY A 17 -23.86 25.23 10.92
N GLN A 18 -23.87 24.54 9.77
CA GLN A 18 -25.11 23.93 9.24
C GLN A 18 -24.90 22.46 8.84
N ARG A 19 -25.63 21.55 9.50
CA ARG A 19 -25.82 20.16 9.07
C ARG A 19 -26.75 20.16 7.85
N TRP A 20 -26.19 19.90 6.66
CA TRP A 20 -27.00 19.55 5.50
C TRP A 20 -26.99 18.04 5.34
N THR A 21 -28.15 17.41 5.46
CA THR A 21 -28.37 16.06 4.99
C THR A 21 -28.57 16.13 3.48
N VAL A 22 -27.53 15.78 2.71
CA VAL A 22 -27.52 15.83 1.23
C VAL A 22 -28.49 14.81 0.60
N TRP A 23 -29.11 13.97 1.39
CA TRP A 23 -29.93 12.85 0.92
C TRP A 23 -31.34 13.22 0.45
N ASP A 24 -31.86 14.39 0.81
CA ASP A 24 -33.25 14.75 0.51
C ASP A 24 -33.44 15.55 -0.79
N ALA A 25 -32.37 15.85 -1.55
CA ALA A 25 -32.44 16.75 -2.70
C ALA A 25 -31.87 16.19 -4.03
N LEU A 26 -31.39 14.96 -4.08
CA LEU A 26 -30.88 14.39 -5.33
C LEU A 26 -31.91 13.46 -5.96
N ASP A 27 -32.41 13.87 -7.12
CA ASP A 27 -33.22 13.02 -8.02
C ASP A 27 -32.44 11.74 -8.35
N THR A 28 -33.10 10.58 -8.22
CA THR A 28 -32.54 9.25 -8.52
C THR A 28 -31.99 9.16 -9.94
N SER A 29 -32.52 9.94 -10.88
CA SER A 29 -32.02 10.03 -12.25
C SER A 29 -30.65 10.71 -12.33
N MET A 30 -30.41 11.74 -11.53
CA MET A 30 -29.15 12.46 -11.42
C MET A 30 -28.05 11.59 -10.76
N LEU A 31 -28.44 10.78 -9.76
CA LEU A 31 -27.55 9.79 -9.14
C LEU A 31 -27.16 8.69 -10.15
N MET A 32 -28.09 8.18 -10.96
CA MET A 32 -27.83 7.20 -11.99
C MET A 32 -26.94 7.75 -13.11
N GLU A 33 -27.09 9.02 -13.47
CA GLU A 33 -26.22 9.68 -14.45
C GLU A 33 -24.80 9.90 -13.91
N MET A 34 -24.65 10.15 -12.60
CA MET A 34 -23.35 10.26 -11.93
C MET A 34 -22.62 8.90 -11.82
N ILE A 35 -23.36 7.80 -11.62
CA ILE A 35 -22.81 6.44 -11.48
C ILE A 35 -22.15 5.95 -12.78
N ASN A 36 -22.61 6.43 -13.94
CA ASN A 36 -22.09 6.04 -15.25
C ASN A 36 -20.99 6.96 -15.81
N ARG A 37 -20.51 7.94 -15.04
CA ARG A 37 -19.41 8.81 -15.51
C ARG A 37 -18.07 8.11 -15.36
N THR A 38 -17.44 7.80 -16.48
CA THR A 38 -16.04 7.39 -16.53
C THR A 38 -15.15 8.61 -16.62
N VAL A 39 -14.04 8.57 -15.88
CA VAL A 39 -13.01 9.61 -15.91
C VAL A 39 -11.73 8.99 -16.47
N THR A 40 -11.02 9.69 -17.35
CA THR A 40 -9.74 9.19 -17.86
C THR A 40 -8.69 9.18 -16.74
N GLU A 41 -7.76 8.22 -16.81
CA GLU A 41 -6.62 8.14 -15.90
C GLU A 41 -5.92 9.50 -15.74
N SER A 42 -5.60 10.15 -16.86
CA SER A 42 -4.88 11.43 -16.86
C SER A 42 -5.66 12.57 -16.20
N ALA A 43 -6.99 12.60 -16.37
CA ALA A 43 -7.83 13.62 -15.72
C ALA A 43 -7.91 13.38 -14.21
N LEU A 44 -8.09 12.11 -13.78
CA LEU A 44 -8.14 11.76 -12.37
C LEU A 44 -6.80 12.02 -11.67
N THR A 45 -5.67 11.69 -12.32
CA THR A 45 -4.33 11.94 -11.79
C THR A 45 -4.09 13.44 -11.61
N ARG A 46 -4.37 14.26 -12.64
CA ARG A 46 -4.22 15.72 -12.52
C ARG A 46 -5.11 16.33 -11.44
N PHE A 47 -6.36 15.89 -11.36
CA PHE A 47 -7.27 16.34 -10.31
C PHE A 47 -6.75 15.97 -8.92
N THR A 48 -6.34 14.74 -8.74
CA THR A 48 -5.79 14.26 -7.46
C THR A 48 -4.52 15.04 -7.08
N ALA A 49 -3.60 15.26 -8.01
CA ALA A 49 -2.39 16.06 -7.78
C ALA A 49 -2.74 17.48 -7.35
N SER A 50 -3.71 18.13 -8.03
CA SER A 50 -4.12 19.50 -7.69
C SER A 50 -4.63 19.66 -6.27
N LEU A 51 -5.26 18.63 -5.69
CA LEU A 51 -5.71 18.64 -4.30
C LEU A 51 -4.53 18.66 -3.32
N PHE A 52 -3.47 17.87 -3.59
CA PHE A 52 -2.27 17.86 -2.76
C PHE A 52 -1.45 19.14 -2.91
N ILE A 53 -1.34 19.69 -4.13
CA ILE A 53 -0.69 20.99 -4.39
C ILE A 53 -1.40 22.10 -3.61
N ALA A 54 -2.73 22.16 -3.68
CA ALA A 54 -3.53 23.11 -2.91
C ALA A 54 -3.35 22.98 -1.39
N ALA A 55 -2.99 21.77 -0.91
CA ALA A 55 -2.67 21.50 0.49
C ALA A 55 -1.18 21.74 0.85
N GLY A 56 -0.38 22.33 -0.06
CA GLY A 56 1.01 22.70 0.19
C GLY A 56 2.05 21.64 -0.10
N VAL A 57 1.68 20.54 -0.76
CA VAL A 57 2.64 19.50 -1.21
C VAL A 57 3.32 19.98 -2.50
N PRO A 58 4.66 19.84 -2.65
CA PRO A 58 5.36 20.18 -3.88
C PRO A 58 4.82 19.42 -5.10
N ASP A 59 4.82 20.04 -6.27
CA ASP A 59 4.21 19.52 -7.50
C ASP A 59 4.67 18.11 -7.85
N SER A 60 5.98 17.84 -7.78
CA SER A 60 6.55 16.53 -8.08
C SER A 60 6.06 15.42 -7.13
N ASP A 61 5.96 15.76 -5.84
CA ASP A 61 5.53 14.83 -4.80
C ASP A 61 4.03 14.59 -4.89
N ALA A 62 3.24 15.65 -5.14
CA ALA A 62 1.80 15.57 -5.38
C ALA A 62 1.47 14.69 -6.59
N ASP A 63 2.23 14.84 -7.67
CA ASP A 63 2.09 14.06 -8.90
C ASP A 63 2.41 12.57 -8.64
N LEU A 64 3.48 12.26 -7.90
CA LEU A 64 3.81 10.89 -7.53
C LEU A 64 2.70 10.26 -6.66
N ILE A 65 2.21 10.97 -5.64
CA ILE A 65 1.10 10.50 -4.79
C ILE A 65 -0.12 10.20 -5.67
N ALA A 66 -0.48 11.12 -6.56
CA ALA A 66 -1.63 10.98 -7.46
C ALA A 66 -1.48 9.77 -8.39
N ARG A 67 -0.31 9.60 -9.01
CA ARG A 67 -0.04 8.41 -9.86
C ARG A 67 -0.20 7.11 -9.09
N VAL A 68 0.35 7.00 -7.90
CA VAL A 68 0.26 5.77 -7.08
C VAL A 68 -1.18 5.43 -6.72
N VAL A 69 -1.97 6.40 -6.28
CA VAL A 69 -3.37 6.13 -5.90
C VAL A 69 -4.26 5.82 -7.10
N VAL A 70 -4.06 6.50 -8.23
CA VAL A 70 -4.81 6.19 -9.47
C VAL A 70 -4.39 4.85 -10.05
N TRP A 71 -3.09 4.53 -10.06
CA TRP A 71 -2.57 3.22 -10.43
C TRP A 71 -3.20 2.08 -9.61
N SER A 72 -3.43 2.32 -8.31
CA SER A 72 -4.10 1.34 -7.45
C SER A 72 -5.54 1.07 -7.90
N ASN A 73 -6.30 2.11 -8.27
CA ASN A 73 -7.66 1.95 -8.81
C ASN A 73 -7.67 1.17 -10.13
N LEU A 74 -6.74 1.47 -11.06
CA LEU A 74 -6.63 0.77 -12.34
C LEU A 74 -6.36 -0.73 -12.20
N ARG A 75 -5.91 -1.18 -11.02
CA ARG A 75 -5.68 -2.58 -10.68
C ARG A 75 -6.74 -3.20 -9.75
N GLY A 76 -7.84 -2.48 -9.51
CA GLY A 76 -8.91 -2.96 -8.62
C GLY A 76 -8.51 -2.99 -7.14
N VAL A 77 -7.46 -2.24 -6.75
CA VAL A 77 -7.01 -2.10 -5.37
C VAL A 77 -7.54 -0.78 -4.79
N ASP A 78 -8.86 -0.58 -4.86
CA ASP A 78 -9.55 0.65 -4.45
C ASP A 78 -9.27 1.06 -3.01
N SER A 79 -9.02 0.09 -2.13
CA SER A 79 -8.63 0.33 -0.74
C SER A 79 -7.35 1.16 -0.57
N HIS A 80 -6.52 1.26 -1.62
CA HIS A 80 -5.28 2.06 -1.68
C HIS A 80 -5.34 3.13 -2.79
N GLY A 81 -6.49 3.26 -3.45
CA GLY A 81 -6.77 4.24 -4.49
C GLY A 81 -7.20 5.60 -3.98
N VAL A 82 -7.92 6.35 -4.82
CA VAL A 82 -8.39 7.74 -4.53
C VAL A 82 -9.30 7.84 -3.31
N LEU A 83 -9.89 6.74 -2.84
CA LEU A 83 -10.59 6.67 -1.55
C LEU A 83 -9.70 7.10 -0.36
N ARG A 84 -8.38 7.04 -0.50
CA ARG A 84 -7.43 7.48 0.54
C ARG A 84 -7.22 9.00 0.57
N VAL A 85 -7.51 9.70 -0.51
CA VAL A 85 -7.22 11.13 -0.65
C VAL A 85 -7.81 11.98 0.48
N PRO A 86 -9.10 11.86 0.84
CA PRO A 86 -9.65 12.63 1.97
C PRO A 86 -8.90 12.38 3.29
N GLY A 87 -8.56 11.11 3.57
CA GLY A 87 -7.80 10.76 4.77
C GLY A 87 -6.35 11.26 4.75
N TYR A 88 -5.73 11.36 3.60
CA TYR A 88 -4.39 11.95 3.44
C TYR A 88 -4.41 13.47 3.64
N LEU A 89 -5.40 14.17 3.09
CA LEU A 89 -5.58 15.61 3.30
C LEU A 89 -5.84 15.93 4.77
N ALA A 90 -6.71 15.18 5.44
CA ALA A 90 -6.94 15.32 6.87
C ALA A 90 -5.68 15.10 7.71
N ARG A 91 -4.76 14.21 7.29
CA ARG A 91 -3.47 14.04 7.95
C ARG A 91 -2.53 15.23 7.77
N LEU A 92 -2.57 15.91 6.63
CA LEU A 92 -1.86 17.18 6.43
C LEU A 92 -2.40 18.27 7.37
N GLU A 93 -3.71 18.47 7.38
CA GLU A 93 -4.39 19.45 8.24
C GLU A 93 -4.06 19.25 9.73
N ASN A 94 -3.97 17.98 10.17
CA ASN A 94 -3.64 17.63 11.55
C ASN A 94 -2.12 17.58 11.83
N GLY A 95 -1.25 17.97 10.89
CA GLY A 95 0.20 17.98 11.05
C GLY A 95 0.83 16.58 11.21
N ILE A 96 0.12 15.53 10.82
CA ILE A 96 0.61 14.15 10.86
C ILE A 96 1.60 13.91 9.73
N ASN A 97 1.23 14.32 8.50
CA ASN A 97 2.14 14.33 7.36
C ASN A 97 2.84 15.68 7.26
N ASN A 98 4.14 15.64 6.97
CA ASN A 98 4.88 16.85 6.58
C ASN A 98 4.72 17.03 5.06
N PRO A 99 4.15 18.17 4.59
CA PRO A 99 3.99 18.41 3.16
C PRO A 99 5.32 18.68 2.44
N THR A 100 6.33 19.20 3.18
CA THR A 100 7.65 19.55 2.65
C THR A 100 8.77 18.90 3.49
N PRO A 101 8.87 17.55 3.47
CA PRO A 101 9.78 16.83 4.34
C PRO A 101 11.25 17.08 3.98
N GLU A 102 12.09 17.20 5.01
CA GLU A 102 13.54 17.21 4.85
C GLU A 102 14.08 15.77 4.90
N PHE A 103 14.36 15.22 3.74
CA PHE A 103 14.95 13.89 3.63
C PHE A 103 16.44 13.93 3.93
N THR A 104 16.91 13.00 4.77
CA THR A 104 18.33 12.81 5.05
C THR A 104 18.72 11.34 4.90
N ILE A 105 19.99 11.08 4.64
CA ILE A 105 20.57 9.73 4.50
C ILE A 105 21.59 9.53 5.61
N PRO A 106 21.18 9.17 6.83
CA PRO A 106 22.10 9.03 7.97
C PRO A 106 23.06 7.86 7.85
N THR A 107 22.78 6.91 6.99
CA THR A 107 23.67 5.78 6.65
C THR A 107 23.68 5.63 5.14
N ASP A 108 24.87 5.71 4.56
CA ASP A 108 25.11 5.55 3.12
C ASP A 108 26.30 4.62 2.89
N LEU A 109 26.01 3.40 2.44
CA LEU A 109 26.99 2.34 2.16
C LEU A 109 26.96 2.01 0.66
N PRO A 110 27.98 1.33 0.09
CA PRO A 110 27.99 1.01 -1.33
C PRO A 110 26.73 0.31 -1.85
N ALA A 111 26.16 -0.64 -1.09
CA ALA A 111 24.97 -1.41 -1.47
C ALA A 111 23.74 -1.15 -0.60
N ALA A 112 23.82 -0.27 0.40
CA ALA A 112 22.72 -0.04 1.33
C ALA A 112 22.65 1.42 1.79
N ALA A 113 21.43 1.90 2.11
CA ALA A 113 21.21 3.21 2.71
C ALA A 113 20.07 3.18 3.73
N VAL A 114 20.05 4.16 4.61
CA VAL A 114 18.89 4.48 5.45
C VAL A 114 18.38 5.87 5.05
N LEU A 115 17.12 5.94 4.64
CA LEU A 115 16.41 7.17 4.34
C LEU A 115 15.56 7.60 5.54
N GLU A 116 15.86 8.73 6.11
CA GLU A 116 15.02 9.42 7.09
C GLU A 116 13.97 10.22 6.34
N ALA A 117 12.68 9.93 6.58
CA ALA A 117 11.59 10.45 5.76
C ALA A 117 10.82 11.63 6.39
N ASP A 118 11.15 12.06 7.58
CA ASP A 118 10.56 13.23 8.24
C ASP A 118 9.03 13.33 8.11
N ARG A 119 8.32 12.23 8.32
CA ARG A 119 6.86 12.12 8.21
C ARG A 119 6.30 12.44 6.82
N ALA A 120 7.12 12.27 5.77
CA ALA A 120 6.68 12.34 4.38
C ALA A 120 5.49 11.43 4.11
N PHE A 121 4.75 11.70 3.06
CA PHE A 121 3.89 10.69 2.45
C PHE A 121 4.71 9.46 2.10
N GLY A 122 4.19 8.27 2.45
CA GLY A 122 4.92 7.03 2.22
C GLY A 122 5.22 6.79 0.74
N GLN A 123 4.35 7.26 -0.16
CA GLN A 123 4.58 7.20 -1.61
C GLN A 123 5.82 7.98 -2.02
N VAL A 124 6.01 9.18 -1.47
CA VAL A 124 7.19 10.01 -1.76
C VAL A 124 8.45 9.38 -1.18
N ALA A 125 8.36 8.88 0.06
CA ALA A 125 9.47 8.19 0.71
C ALA A 125 9.90 6.93 -0.04
N LEU A 126 8.95 6.10 -0.50
CA LEU A 126 9.25 4.90 -1.28
C LEU A 126 9.81 5.23 -2.67
N GLY A 127 9.30 6.26 -3.37
CA GLY A 127 9.87 6.67 -4.66
C GLY A 127 11.34 7.07 -4.54
N ARG A 128 11.70 7.83 -3.48
CA ARG A 128 13.11 8.15 -3.19
C ARG A 128 13.93 6.91 -2.83
N ALA A 129 13.37 6.02 -2.01
CA ALA A 129 14.04 4.78 -1.63
C ALA A 129 14.25 3.84 -2.81
N SER A 130 13.29 3.75 -3.73
CA SER A 130 13.42 2.98 -4.98
C SER A 130 14.55 3.52 -5.84
N ALA A 131 14.62 4.83 -6.04
CA ALA A 131 15.70 5.45 -6.82
C ALA A 131 17.07 5.16 -6.19
N ILE A 132 17.22 5.27 -4.86
CA ILE A 132 18.45 4.94 -4.14
C ILE A 132 18.81 3.46 -4.29
N ALA A 133 17.85 2.55 -4.13
CA ALA A 133 18.10 1.11 -4.24
C ALA A 133 18.51 0.72 -5.68
N ILE A 134 17.85 1.26 -6.69
CA ILE A 134 18.16 1.02 -8.11
C ILE A 134 19.56 1.54 -8.46
N ASP A 135 19.91 2.77 -8.05
CA ASP A 135 21.23 3.34 -8.29
C ASP A 135 22.36 2.47 -7.68
N LYS A 136 22.18 2.06 -6.41
CA LYS A 136 23.13 1.17 -5.74
C LYS A 136 23.21 -0.20 -6.41
N ALA A 137 22.10 -0.78 -6.85
CA ALA A 137 22.05 -2.06 -7.53
C ALA A 137 22.82 -2.02 -8.86
N SER A 138 22.72 -0.94 -9.63
CA SER A 138 23.41 -0.76 -10.91
C SER A 138 24.94 -0.88 -10.76
N THR A 139 25.46 -0.48 -9.62
CA THR A 139 26.89 -0.51 -9.29
C THR A 139 27.28 -1.80 -8.57
N ALA A 140 26.58 -2.17 -7.51
CA ALA A 140 26.96 -3.26 -6.61
C ALA A 140 26.26 -4.61 -6.92
N GLY A 141 25.34 -4.65 -7.90
CA GLY A 141 24.53 -5.82 -8.23
C GLY A 141 23.30 -5.99 -7.36
N ILE A 142 23.30 -5.43 -6.17
CA ILE A 142 22.17 -5.33 -5.25
C ILE A 142 22.19 -3.95 -4.57
N GLY A 143 21.02 -3.35 -4.42
CA GLY A 143 20.83 -2.12 -3.67
C GLY A 143 19.69 -2.24 -2.67
N LEU A 144 19.91 -1.74 -1.46
CA LEU A 144 18.95 -1.79 -0.36
C LEU A 144 18.76 -0.39 0.20
N CYS A 145 17.49 0.05 0.37
CA CYS A 145 17.18 1.28 1.07
C CYS A 145 16.13 1.03 2.15
N LEU A 146 16.51 1.24 3.40
CA LEU A 146 15.61 1.25 4.55
C LEU A 146 14.99 2.64 4.70
N VAL A 147 13.68 2.70 4.92
CA VAL A 147 12.93 3.94 5.16
C VAL A 147 12.44 3.96 6.60
N ARG A 148 12.67 5.06 7.30
CA ARG A 148 12.12 5.25 8.64
C ARG A 148 11.32 6.54 8.77
N ARG A 149 10.34 6.54 9.67
CA ARG A 149 9.49 7.69 10.02
C ARG A 149 8.76 8.29 8.83
N SER A 150 8.30 7.46 7.89
CA SER A 150 7.32 7.85 6.89
C SER A 150 5.89 7.67 7.41
N THR A 151 4.91 7.94 6.57
CA THR A 151 3.50 7.66 6.83
C THR A 151 2.97 6.58 5.90
N HIS A 152 1.65 6.46 5.69
CA HIS A 152 1.06 5.39 4.90
C HIS A 152 1.63 5.30 3.47
N MET A 153 2.17 4.13 3.13
CA MET A 153 2.94 3.92 1.90
C MET A 153 2.08 3.58 0.67
N GLY A 154 0.78 3.33 0.85
CA GLY A 154 -0.11 2.99 -0.27
C GLY A 154 0.11 1.57 -0.80
N ALA A 155 -0.13 1.37 -2.10
CA ALA A 155 0.11 0.11 -2.79
C ALA A 155 1.59 0.00 -3.16
N ILE A 156 2.32 -0.84 -2.45
CA ILE A 156 3.77 -0.92 -2.54
C ILE A 156 4.27 -1.65 -3.80
N GLY A 157 3.38 -2.39 -4.49
CA GLY A 157 3.68 -3.01 -5.78
C GLY A 157 4.09 -2.02 -6.86
N TYR A 158 3.60 -0.77 -6.80
CA TYR A 158 4.03 0.30 -7.69
C TYR A 158 5.56 0.47 -7.68
N PHE A 159 6.16 0.48 -6.50
CA PHE A 159 7.60 0.70 -6.33
C PHE A 159 8.45 -0.53 -6.65
N ALA A 160 7.91 -1.74 -6.47
CA ALA A 160 8.58 -2.94 -6.96
C ALA A 160 8.66 -2.96 -8.50
N LEU A 161 7.62 -2.44 -9.18
CA LEU A 161 7.61 -2.31 -10.63
C LEU A 161 8.59 -1.26 -11.16
N GLU A 162 8.96 -0.23 -10.39
CA GLU A 162 10.00 0.73 -10.79
C GLU A 162 11.34 0.02 -11.03
N ALA A 163 11.73 -0.90 -10.15
CA ALA A 163 12.94 -1.72 -10.37
C ALA A 163 12.79 -2.65 -11.58
N ALA A 164 11.61 -3.25 -11.77
CA ALA A 164 11.37 -4.12 -12.93
C ALA A 164 11.43 -3.36 -14.26
N ALA A 165 11.01 -2.10 -14.29
CA ALA A 165 11.14 -1.22 -15.46
C ALA A 165 12.61 -0.95 -15.86
N GLU A 166 13.51 -0.99 -14.89
CA GLU A 166 14.97 -0.85 -15.10
C GLU A 166 15.68 -2.21 -15.35
N GLY A 167 14.93 -3.28 -15.62
CA GLY A 167 15.49 -4.62 -15.85
C GLY A 167 16.02 -5.31 -14.59
N MET A 168 15.59 -4.88 -13.42
CA MET A 168 15.99 -5.40 -12.12
C MET A 168 14.83 -6.16 -11.45
N ALA A 169 15.13 -7.04 -10.50
CA ALA A 169 14.09 -7.55 -9.59
C ALA A 169 13.91 -6.56 -8.44
N GLY A 170 12.65 -6.18 -8.16
CA GLY A 170 12.28 -5.28 -7.08
C GLY A 170 11.59 -6.02 -5.93
N ILE A 171 11.97 -5.73 -4.69
CA ILE A 171 11.28 -6.21 -3.49
C ILE A 171 11.00 -5.01 -2.58
N VAL A 172 9.74 -4.86 -2.16
CA VAL A 172 9.33 -3.78 -1.24
C VAL A 172 8.59 -4.38 -0.06
N ILE A 173 8.97 -3.97 1.14
CA ILE A 173 8.31 -4.36 2.40
C ILE A 173 7.91 -3.09 3.14
N ASN A 174 6.73 -3.11 3.74
CA ASN A 174 6.23 -2.03 4.59
C ASN A 174 5.74 -2.58 5.92
N VAL A 175 6.01 -1.85 7.00
CA VAL A 175 5.55 -2.17 8.35
C VAL A 175 4.90 -0.96 8.98
N SER A 176 3.82 -1.19 9.70
CA SER A 176 3.05 -0.18 10.42
C SER A 176 2.82 -0.58 11.88
N ARG A 177 2.14 0.28 12.63
CA ARG A 177 1.60 -0.07 13.95
C ARG A 177 0.73 -1.32 13.86
N PRO A 178 0.71 -2.17 14.91
CA PRO A 178 -0.14 -3.36 14.99
C PRO A 178 -1.62 -3.07 14.71
N ASN A 179 -2.18 -3.85 13.80
CA ASN A 179 -3.58 -3.81 13.37
C ASN A 179 -4.10 -5.19 12.93
N MET A 180 -3.36 -6.25 13.23
CA MET A 180 -3.66 -7.64 12.89
C MET A 180 -3.50 -8.54 14.12
N ALA A 181 -4.38 -9.53 14.28
CA ALA A 181 -4.29 -10.52 15.34
C ALA A 181 -3.34 -11.66 14.97
N TYR A 182 -2.46 -12.05 15.90
CA TYR A 182 -1.76 -13.34 15.82
C TYR A 182 -2.74 -14.48 16.14
N PRO A 183 -2.60 -15.69 15.59
CA PRO A 183 -3.45 -16.84 15.91
C PRO A 183 -3.59 -17.06 17.42
N GLY A 184 -4.84 -17.07 17.90
CA GLY A 184 -5.17 -17.20 19.33
C GLY A 184 -5.07 -15.91 20.15
N ALA A 185 -4.60 -14.81 19.58
CA ALA A 185 -4.62 -13.50 20.24
C ALA A 185 -6.00 -12.85 20.15
N ARG A 186 -6.39 -12.16 21.22
CA ARG A 186 -7.66 -11.42 21.31
C ARG A 186 -7.54 -9.93 20.93
N SER A 187 -6.33 -9.48 20.69
CA SER A 187 -6.03 -8.09 20.33
C SER A 187 -5.01 -8.01 19.21
N ALA A 188 -4.89 -6.83 18.59
CA ALA A 188 -3.84 -6.59 17.63
C ALA A 188 -2.46 -6.67 18.31
N GLY A 189 -1.55 -7.41 17.72
CA GLY A 189 -0.16 -7.55 18.17
C GLY A 189 0.83 -7.51 17.02
N LEU A 190 0.33 -7.58 15.77
CA LEU A 190 1.11 -7.55 14.54
C LEU A 190 0.55 -6.52 13.57
N ALA A 191 1.33 -6.12 12.59
CA ALA A 191 0.87 -5.31 11.48
C ALA A 191 0.48 -6.18 10.27
N THR A 192 -0.34 -5.66 9.37
CA THR A 192 -0.69 -6.33 8.12
C THR A 192 0.44 -6.33 7.09
N SER A 193 1.56 -5.80 7.45
CA SER A 193 2.87 -5.73 6.78
C SER A 193 2.92 -6.34 5.38
N PRO A 194 2.68 -5.57 4.31
CA PRO A 194 2.71 -6.11 2.96
C PRO A 194 4.12 -6.33 2.45
N ILE A 195 4.24 -7.25 1.49
CA ILE A 195 5.41 -7.44 0.64
C ILE A 195 4.98 -7.37 -0.82
N ALA A 196 5.77 -6.67 -1.63
CA ALA A 196 5.65 -6.74 -3.08
C ALA A 196 6.96 -7.21 -3.69
N ILE A 197 6.86 -8.03 -4.74
CA ILE A 197 7.98 -8.52 -5.53
C ILE A 197 7.61 -8.33 -6.99
N ALA A 198 8.49 -7.74 -7.79
CA ALA A 198 8.30 -7.62 -9.22
C ALA A 198 9.57 -8.00 -9.98
N VAL A 199 9.38 -8.62 -11.14
CA VAL A 199 10.48 -9.00 -12.05
C VAL A 199 10.09 -8.62 -13.48
N PRO A 200 11.09 -8.25 -14.34
CA PRO A 200 10.79 -7.85 -15.72
C PRO A 200 10.28 -9.02 -16.55
N GLY A 201 9.30 -8.75 -17.42
CA GLY A 201 8.89 -9.60 -18.52
C GLY A 201 9.43 -9.06 -19.85
N ALA A 202 9.42 -9.88 -20.92
CA ALA A 202 9.87 -9.50 -22.25
C ALA A 202 8.71 -8.98 -23.12
N ALA A 203 7.79 -9.86 -23.49
CA ALA A 203 6.58 -9.53 -24.26
C ALA A 203 5.38 -9.26 -23.34
N HIS A 204 5.32 -9.90 -22.19
CA HIS A 204 4.31 -9.65 -21.16
C HIS A 204 4.70 -8.48 -20.25
N ALA A 205 3.71 -7.94 -19.56
CA ALA A 205 3.96 -7.02 -18.46
C ALA A 205 4.81 -7.71 -17.36
N PRO A 206 5.55 -6.95 -16.55
CA PRO A 206 6.31 -7.51 -15.44
C PRO A 206 5.44 -8.42 -14.56
N LEU A 207 5.98 -9.56 -14.15
CA LEU A 207 5.30 -10.43 -13.18
C LEU A 207 5.43 -9.81 -11.79
N MET A 208 4.30 -9.60 -11.11
CA MET A 208 4.26 -8.94 -9.82
C MET A 208 3.39 -9.70 -8.82
N LEU A 209 3.90 -9.84 -7.60
CA LEU A 209 3.16 -10.17 -6.39
C LEU A 209 3.06 -8.91 -5.53
N ASP A 210 1.87 -8.57 -5.03
CA ASP A 210 1.66 -7.56 -3.98
C ASP A 210 0.62 -8.11 -3.01
N MET A 211 1.04 -8.41 -1.78
CA MET A 211 0.18 -9.06 -0.80
C MET A 211 0.45 -8.56 0.62
N ALA A 212 -0.62 -8.43 1.42
CA ALA A 212 -0.50 -8.28 2.87
C ALA A 212 -0.20 -9.63 3.54
N THR A 213 0.38 -9.58 4.75
CA THR A 213 0.50 -10.76 5.62
C THR A 213 -0.81 -11.09 6.37
N ALA A 214 -1.85 -10.30 6.16
CA ALA A 214 -3.20 -10.54 6.65
C ALA A 214 -4.03 -11.34 5.64
N THR A 215 -5.03 -12.10 6.12
CA THR A 215 -5.99 -12.81 5.26
C THR A 215 -6.78 -11.87 4.36
N LYS A 216 -7.19 -10.73 4.91
CA LYS A 216 -7.87 -9.64 4.16
C LYS A 216 -7.48 -8.27 4.72
N SER A 217 -7.56 -7.25 3.88
CA SER A 217 -7.33 -5.88 4.31
C SER A 217 -8.53 -5.33 5.10
N MET A 218 -8.27 -4.37 6.01
CA MET A 218 -9.34 -3.63 6.70
C MET A 218 -10.29 -2.93 5.71
N GLY A 219 -9.81 -2.49 4.55
CA GLY A 219 -10.67 -1.91 3.53
C GLY A 219 -11.72 -2.88 2.97
N LYS A 220 -11.38 -4.17 2.83
CA LYS A 220 -12.35 -5.21 2.42
C LYS A 220 -13.34 -5.53 3.52
N ILE A 221 -12.92 -5.53 4.78
CA ILE A 221 -13.82 -5.68 5.93
C ILE A 221 -14.78 -4.49 6.01
N GLN A 222 -14.30 -3.26 5.77
CA GLN A 222 -15.15 -2.07 5.74
C GLN A 222 -16.16 -2.13 4.59
N LEU A 223 -15.74 -2.53 3.41
CA LEU A 223 -16.66 -2.72 2.27
C LEU A 223 -17.77 -3.73 2.62
N ALA A 224 -17.43 -4.85 3.23
CA ALA A 224 -18.42 -5.84 3.67
C ALA A 224 -19.39 -5.27 4.72
N ARG A 225 -18.92 -4.36 5.60
CA ARG A 225 -19.82 -3.62 6.53
C ARG A 225 -20.82 -2.75 5.78
N ASP A 226 -20.34 -2.04 4.77
CA ASP A 226 -21.14 -1.07 4.01
C ASP A 226 -22.15 -1.78 3.10
N THR A 227 -21.80 -2.95 2.55
CA THR A 227 -22.67 -3.75 1.68
C THR A 227 -23.54 -4.76 2.43
N GLY A 228 -23.24 -5.05 3.69
CA GLY A 228 -23.94 -6.07 4.48
C GLY A 228 -23.58 -7.51 4.10
N GLU A 229 -22.53 -7.71 3.27
CA GLU A 229 -22.06 -9.05 2.88
C GLU A 229 -21.31 -9.73 4.03
N PRO A 230 -21.54 -11.03 4.28
CA PRO A 230 -20.81 -11.75 5.31
C PRO A 230 -19.32 -11.87 4.95
N LEU A 231 -18.47 -11.87 5.98
CA LEU A 231 -17.04 -12.15 5.80
C LEU A 231 -16.83 -13.66 5.58
N GLY A 232 -15.76 -14.00 4.88
CA GLY A 232 -15.28 -15.37 4.82
C GLY A 232 -14.78 -15.87 6.20
N GLU A 233 -14.82 -17.17 6.42
CA GLU A 233 -14.30 -17.78 7.63
C GLU A 233 -12.82 -17.42 7.83
N GLY A 234 -12.44 -17.12 9.07
CA GLY A 234 -11.08 -16.80 9.44
C GLY A 234 -10.55 -15.47 8.91
N TRP A 235 -11.42 -14.55 8.45
CA TRP A 235 -10.97 -13.22 7.99
C TRP A 235 -10.71 -12.25 9.12
N ALA A 236 -11.50 -12.32 10.18
CA ALA A 236 -11.41 -11.38 11.30
C ALA A 236 -11.82 -12.00 12.63
N VAL A 237 -11.48 -11.30 13.70
CA VAL A 237 -11.99 -11.55 15.05
C VAL A 237 -12.84 -10.35 15.52
N ASP A 238 -13.77 -10.65 16.45
CA ASP A 238 -14.60 -9.65 17.13
C ASP A 238 -13.83 -8.97 18.29
N ALA A 239 -14.51 -8.13 19.05
CA ALA A 239 -13.93 -7.41 20.19
C ALA A 239 -13.46 -8.35 21.33
N ASP A 240 -14.02 -9.54 21.43
CA ASP A 240 -13.65 -10.55 22.42
C ASP A 240 -12.53 -11.47 21.92
N GLY A 241 -12.10 -11.30 20.64
CA GLY A 241 -11.07 -12.10 19.99
C GLY A 241 -11.57 -13.43 19.42
N ASN A 242 -12.90 -13.61 19.30
CA ASN A 242 -13.45 -14.80 18.68
C ASN A 242 -13.54 -14.63 17.16
N PRO A 243 -13.34 -15.68 16.36
CA PRO A 243 -13.57 -15.63 14.91
C PRO A 243 -15.00 -15.19 14.60
N THR A 244 -15.15 -14.30 13.61
CA THR A 244 -16.46 -13.80 13.18
C THR A 244 -16.56 -13.70 11.67
N THR A 245 -17.75 -14.03 11.13
CA THR A 245 -18.16 -13.77 9.76
C THR A 245 -19.10 -12.57 9.65
N ASP A 246 -19.51 -12.02 10.80
CA ASP A 246 -20.33 -10.81 10.86
C ASP A 246 -19.47 -9.56 10.67
N PRO A 247 -19.60 -8.83 9.55
CA PRO A 247 -18.76 -7.67 9.28
C PRO A 247 -18.95 -6.55 10.30
N GLN A 248 -20.13 -6.45 10.94
CA GLN A 248 -20.39 -5.43 11.95
C GLN A 248 -19.64 -5.69 13.27
N LYS A 249 -19.37 -6.96 13.57
CA LYS A 249 -18.62 -7.38 14.77
C LYS A 249 -17.12 -7.46 14.56
N ALA A 250 -16.68 -7.57 13.30
CA ALA A 250 -15.27 -7.71 12.97
C ALA A 250 -14.48 -6.46 13.39
N VAL A 251 -13.43 -6.65 14.17
CA VAL A 251 -12.58 -5.55 14.67
C VAL A 251 -11.18 -5.62 14.10
N ILE A 252 -10.61 -6.80 14.01
CA ILE A 252 -9.19 -7.01 13.68
C ILE A 252 -9.08 -8.13 12.64
N PRO A 253 -8.36 -7.92 11.50
CA PRO A 253 -8.08 -8.98 10.56
C PRO A 253 -7.13 -10.02 11.14
N THR A 254 -7.21 -11.24 10.65
CA THR A 254 -6.33 -12.36 11.03
C THR A 254 -5.13 -12.47 10.09
N ALA A 255 -4.10 -13.16 10.55
CA ALA A 255 -2.90 -13.41 9.76
C ALA A 255 -3.14 -14.48 8.67
N LEU A 256 -2.62 -14.27 7.47
CA LEU A 256 -2.69 -15.16 6.32
C LEU A 256 -2.05 -16.53 6.66
N GLY A 257 -2.82 -17.60 6.51
CA GLY A 257 -2.36 -18.95 6.88
C GLY A 257 -1.90 -19.05 8.34
N GLY A 258 -2.51 -18.24 9.22
CA GLY A 258 -2.26 -18.25 10.65
C GLY A 258 -0.81 -17.87 11.00
N HIS A 259 -0.04 -18.81 11.53
CA HIS A 259 1.34 -18.56 11.96
C HIS A 259 2.29 -18.18 10.81
N LYS A 260 1.98 -18.50 9.55
CA LYS A 260 2.81 -18.14 8.39
C LYS A 260 2.82 -16.64 8.16
N GLY A 261 1.66 -16.03 7.99
CA GLY A 261 1.53 -14.57 7.84
C GLY A 261 1.94 -13.84 9.11
N GLY A 262 1.61 -14.38 10.29
CA GLY A 262 2.05 -13.80 11.57
C GLY A 262 3.56 -13.79 11.71
N GLY A 263 4.23 -14.89 11.36
CA GLY A 263 5.69 -14.99 11.36
C GLY A 263 6.34 -14.04 10.37
N LEU A 264 5.81 -13.95 9.14
CA LEU A 264 6.30 -12.98 8.15
C LEU A 264 6.20 -11.55 8.65
N SER A 265 5.04 -11.14 9.21
CA SER A 265 4.87 -9.79 9.77
C SER A 265 5.90 -9.47 10.85
N LEU A 266 6.17 -10.42 11.75
CA LEU A 266 7.18 -10.25 12.80
C LEU A 266 8.59 -10.10 12.21
N MET A 267 8.95 -10.94 11.22
CA MET A 267 10.25 -10.84 10.55
C MET A 267 10.39 -9.55 9.76
N PHE A 268 9.33 -9.02 9.17
CA PHE A 268 9.37 -7.73 8.49
C PHE A 268 9.63 -6.57 9.46
N GLU A 269 9.07 -6.60 10.67
CA GLU A 269 9.46 -5.64 11.72
C GLU A 269 10.95 -5.72 12.03
N CYS A 270 11.51 -6.93 12.15
CA CYS A 270 12.94 -7.12 12.40
C CYS A 270 13.80 -6.57 11.26
N LEU A 271 13.41 -6.80 9.99
CA LEU A 271 14.15 -6.39 8.81
C LEU A 271 13.97 -4.91 8.43
N THR A 272 13.01 -4.22 9.03
CA THR A 272 12.72 -2.80 8.76
C THR A 272 12.91 -1.95 10.02
N SER A 273 11.91 -1.95 10.88
CA SER A 273 11.80 -1.03 12.02
C SER A 273 12.92 -1.18 13.04
N LEU A 274 13.32 -2.44 13.35
CA LEU A 274 14.39 -2.68 14.31
C LEU A 274 15.76 -2.30 13.73
N MET A 275 16.00 -2.55 12.45
CA MET A 275 17.26 -2.17 11.80
C MET A 275 17.49 -0.65 11.77
N VAL A 276 16.42 0.13 11.71
CA VAL A 276 16.53 1.61 11.71
C VAL A 276 16.31 2.24 13.10
N GLY A 277 16.25 1.44 14.16
CA GLY A 277 16.07 1.93 15.53
C GLY A 277 14.71 2.62 15.76
N ASN A 278 13.68 2.26 14.99
CA ASN A 278 12.34 2.84 15.11
C ASN A 278 11.26 1.75 15.26
N PRO A 279 11.29 0.93 16.34
CA PRO A 279 10.36 -0.17 16.55
C PRO A 279 8.91 0.33 16.63
N LEU A 280 7.97 -0.45 16.06
CA LEU A 280 6.54 -0.13 16.03
C LEU A 280 5.71 -1.13 16.82
N ILE A 281 6.09 -2.42 16.83
CA ILE A 281 5.31 -3.50 17.47
C ILE A 281 5.51 -3.49 18.97
N ALA A 282 6.75 -3.59 19.48
CA ALA A 282 7.01 -3.68 20.91
C ALA A 282 6.49 -2.47 21.69
N PRO A 283 6.74 -1.21 21.27
CA PRO A 283 6.18 -0.05 21.97
C PRO A 283 4.65 -0.04 22.01
N PHE A 284 3.98 -0.56 20.98
CA PHE A 284 2.53 -0.68 20.97
C PHE A 284 2.03 -1.69 22.02
N ILE A 285 2.65 -2.87 22.09
CA ILE A 285 2.28 -3.93 23.04
C ILE A 285 2.52 -3.47 24.47
N GLU A 286 3.61 -2.74 24.70
CA GLU A 286 3.99 -2.19 26.02
C GLU A 286 3.15 -0.98 26.43
N GLY A 287 2.22 -0.51 25.59
CA GLY A 287 1.37 0.63 25.88
C GLY A 287 2.10 1.97 25.88
N ALA A 288 3.19 2.08 25.10
CA ALA A 288 3.92 3.34 24.95
C ALA A 288 3.04 4.45 24.35
N PRO A 289 3.29 5.74 24.69
CA PRO A 289 2.53 6.87 24.16
C PRO A 289 2.41 6.86 22.63
N ASP A 290 1.25 7.26 22.11
CA ASP A 290 0.79 7.06 20.72
C ASP A 290 1.48 7.94 19.65
N GLY A 291 2.67 8.51 19.96
CA GLY A 291 3.43 9.36 19.03
C GLY A 291 3.86 8.66 17.72
N ARG A 292 3.67 7.34 17.62
CA ARG A 292 4.00 6.53 16.43
C ARG A 292 2.78 6.00 15.69
N ARG A 293 1.58 6.45 16.03
CA ARG A 293 0.30 5.93 15.49
C ARG A 293 0.24 5.88 13.97
N HIS A 294 0.82 6.87 13.30
CA HIS A 294 0.80 7.00 11.85
C HIS A 294 2.17 6.71 11.22
N SER A 295 3.18 6.36 12.02
CA SER A 295 4.51 6.04 11.52
C SER A 295 4.51 4.71 10.79
N GLN A 296 5.20 4.68 9.65
CA GLN A 296 5.51 3.47 8.90
C GLN A 296 7.00 3.45 8.55
N ASN A 297 7.56 2.25 8.55
CA ASN A 297 8.91 1.99 8.10
C ASN A 297 8.86 1.03 6.92
N GLY A 298 9.88 1.06 6.07
CA GLY A 298 9.90 0.25 4.87
C GLY A 298 11.30 -0.19 4.47
N LEU A 299 11.33 -1.07 3.50
CA LEU A 299 12.52 -1.58 2.87
C LEU A 299 12.27 -1.70 1.37
N VAL A 300 13.19 -1.17 0.56
CA VAL A 300 13.24 -1.40 -0.87
C VAL A 300 14.54 -2.11 -1.19
N ILE A 301 14.47 -3.18 -1.99
CA ILE A 301 15.63 -3.89 -2.55
C ILE A 301 15.46 -3.91 -4.07
N ALA A 302 16.53 -3.57 -4.77
CA ALA A 302 16.68 -3.80 -6.21
C ALA A 302 17.83 -4.79 -6.44
N ILE A 303 17.67 -5.73 -7.37
CA ILE A 303 18.68 -6.71 -7.76
C ILE A 303 18.90 -6.57 -9.26
N ASP A 304 20.09 -6.17 -9.66
CA ASP A 304 20.45 -5.99 -11.06
C ASP A 304 20.70 -7.35 -11.71
N ILE A 305 19.72 -7.80 -12.49
CA ILE A 305 19.76 -9.10 -13.19
C ILE A 305 20.95 -9.17 -14.15
N SER A 306 21.38 -8.04 -14.75
CA SER A 306 22.50 -7.99 -15.69
C SER A 306 23.82 -8.44 -15.10
N LYS A 307 23.97 -8.41 -13.78
CA LYS A 307 25.17 -8.89 -13.07
C LYS A 307 25.23 -10.42 -12.94
N PHE A 308 24.12 -11.11 -13.20
CA PHE A 308 24.00 -12.56 -13.06
C PHE A 308 23.77 -13.27 -14.41
N GLY A 309 23.26 -12.55 -15.41
CA GLY A 309 22.98 -13.11 -16.74
C GLY A 309 22.40 -12.08 -17.70
N ASP A 310 21.99 -12.53 -18.88
CA ASP A 310 21.34 -11.67 -19.87
C ASP A 310 19.90 -11.34 -19.41
N VAL A 311 19.56 -10.06 -19.35
CA VAL A 311 18.24 -9.58 -18.92
C VAL A 311 17.15 -10.02 -19.88
N GLY A 312 17.42 -10.06 -21.19
CA GLY A 312 16.46 -10.50 -22.20
C GLY A 312 16.16 -11.99 -22.11
N ASP A 313 17.19 -12.83 -21.87
CA ASP A 313 16.99 -14.27 -21.62
C ASP A 313 16.15 -14.49 -20.36
N TYR A 314 16.49 -13.81 -19.27
CA TYR A 314 15.73 -13.86 -18.03
C TYR A 314 14.26 -13.48 -18.24
N ALA A 315 14.01 -12.34 -18.90
CA ALA A 315 12.64 -11.85 -19.12
C ALA A 315 11.81 -12.80 -20.00
N ARG A 316 12.44 -13.46 -21.00
CA ARG A 316 11.78 -14.51 -21.80
C ARG A 316 11.40 -15.73 -20.96
N GLU A 317 12.24 -16.15 -20.02
CA GLU A 317 11.89 -17.24 -19.11
C GLU A 317 10.80 -16.87 -18.12
N VAL A 318 10.72 -15.60 -17.67
CA VAL A 318 9.58 -15.08 -16.89
C VAL A 318 8.29 -15.16 -17.71
N ASP A 319 8.32 -14.78 -18.99
CA ASP A 319 7.15 -14.89 -19.87
C ASP A 319 6.70 -16.35 -20.05
N ARG A 320 7.66 -17.27 -20.23
CA ARG A 320 7.34 -18.72 -20.32
C ARG A 320 6.71 -19.23 -19.02
N LEU A 321 7.24 -18.82 -17.88
CA LEU A 321 6.66 -19.17 -16.57
C LEU A 321 5.24 -18.62 -16.42
N ALA A 322 5.02 -17.34 -16.74
CA ALA A 322 3.71 -16.70 -16.66
C ALA A 322 2.68 -17.38 -17.59
N THR A 323 3.09 -17.80 -18.77
CA THR A 323 2.25 -18.52 -19.73
C THR A 323 1.92 -19.95 -19.26
N ALA A 324 2.87 -20.62 -18.62
CA ALA A 324 2.69 -22.01 -18.15
C ALA A 324 1.89 -22.07 -16.83
N ALA A 325 1.97 -21.05 -15.98
CA ALA A 325 1.36 -21.05 -14.65
C ALA A 325 -0.16 -21.30 -14.65
N PRO A 326 -0.99 -20.74 -15.55
CA PRO A 326 -2.42 -21.02 -15.60
C PRO A 326 -2.76 -22.50 -15.76
N SER A 327 -1.96 -23.27 -16.52
CA SER A 327 -2.17 -24.71 -16.69
C SER A 327 -1.97 -25.52 -15.41
N LEU A 328 -1.10 -25.03 -14.51
CA LEU A 328 -0.85 -25.67 -13.20
C LEU A 328 -2.04 -25.50 -12.24
N PHE A 329 -2.83 -24.46 -12.41
CA PHE A 329 -3.99 -24.15 -11.56
C PHE A 329 -5.33 -24.63 -12.16
N GLY A 330 -5.30 -25.41 -13.26
CA GLY A 330 -6.52 -25.89 -13.93
C GLY A 330 -7.36 -24.77 -14.55
N MET A 331 -6.78 -23.58 -14.75
CA MET A 331 -7.40 -22.47 -15.46
C MET A 331 -7.17 -22.70 -16.98
N GLY A 332 -7.71 -23.83 -17.50
CA GLY A 332 -7.72 -24.10 -18.93
C GLY A 332 -8.69 -23.16 -19.66
N ASP A 333 -8.32 -22.75 -20.84
CA ASP A 333 -9.01 -21.99 -21.92
C ASP A 333 -10.49 -21.68 -21.68
N GLY A 334 -10.84 -20.81 -20.76
CA GLY A 334 -12.26 -20.50 -20.53
C GLY A 334 -12.59 -19.65 -19.28
N ALA A 335 -11.64 -18.93 -18.67
CA ALA A 335 -11.95 -17.99 -17.59
C ALA A 335 -11.72 -16.54 -18.02
#